data_67190063f892ff61f1dd9042cedbb2bb
#
_entry.id   67190063f892ff61f1dd9042cedbb2bb
#
_cell.length_a   1.000
_cell.length_b   1.000
_cell.length_c   1.000
_cell.angle_alpha   90.00
_cell.angle_beta   90.00
_cell.angle_gamma   90.00
#
_symmetry.space_group_name_H-M   'P 1'
#
loop_
_entity.id
_entity.type
_entity.pdbx_description
1 polymer ?
#
loop_
_entity_poly.entity_id
_entity_poly.type
_entity_poly.pdbx_seq_one_letter_code
_entity_poly.pdbx_strand_id
1 'polypeptide(L)'
;MTEVLMASTLLLWIVVIILGLVVFALARQVGILHERVAPAGALMPTTGPKVGELTEAAEYRDLHGRKVQVGGAGGDGRPVLVMWISPTCPVCKGLVPTALSLAGHENINLVFASDGDQLERHRAYVQDL
;
A
#
# COMPACT_ATOMS: atom_id res chain seq x y z
N MET A 1 -20.22 -49.68 -31.21
CA MET A 1 -19.54 -49.51 -29.87
C MET A 1 -18.33 -48.56 -30.00
N THR A 2 -17.51 -48.65 -31.02
CA THR A 2 -16.34 -47.79 -31.26
C THR A 2 -16.69 -46.30 -31.45
N GLU A 3 -17.81 -45.99 -32.16
CA GLU A 3 -18.24 -44.62 -32.36
C GLU A 3 -18.67 -43.89 -31.08
N VAL A 4 -19.37 -44.61 -30.19
CA VAL A 4 -19.78 -44.06 -28.89
C VAL A 4 -18.55 -43.79 -28.02
N LEU A 5 -17.55 -44.68 -28.07
CA LEU A 5 -16.28 -44.48 -27.34
C LEU A 5 -15.51 -43.29 -27.90
N MET A 6 -15.43 -43.11 -29.22
CA MET A 6 -14.77 -41.96 -29.84
C MET A 6 -15.50 -40.65 -29.51
N ALA A 7 -16.82 -40.64 -29.58
CA ALA A 7 -17.59 -39.44 -29.20
C ALA A 7 -17.42 -39.05 -27.75
N SER A 8 -17.43 -40.01 -26.83
CA SER A 8 -17.21 -39.76 -25.39
C SER A 8 -15.79 -39.27 -25.09
N THR A 9 -14.79 -39.81 -25.79
CA THR A 9 -13.39 -39.36 -25.65
C THR A 9 -13.21 -37.93 -26.17
N LEU A 10 -13.80 -37.59 -27.30
CA LEU A 10 -13.77 -36.20 -27.82
C LEU A 10 -14.45 -35.23 -26.87
N LEU A 11 -15.60 -35.59 -26.33
CA LEU A 11 -16.32 -34.76 -25.39
C LEU A 11 -15.48 -34.55 -24.08
N LEU A 12 -14.84 -35.61 -23.60
CA LEU A 12 -13.93 -35.51 -22.45
C LEU A 12 -12.79 -34.56 -22.72
N TRP A 13 -12.14 -34.64 -23.88
CA TRP A 13 -11.06 -33.73 -24.25
C TRP A 13 -11.51 -32.27 -24.32
N ILE A 14 -12.70 -32.01 -24.85
CA ILE A 14 -13.27 -30.65 -24.87
C ILE A 14 -13.44 -30.12 -23.45
N VAL A 15 -14.01 -30.93 -22.56
CA VAL A 15 -14.19 -30.54 -21.14
C VAL A 15 -12.85 -30.27 -20.47
N VAL A 16 -11.85 -31.12 -20.69
CA VAL A 16 -10.49 -30.92 -20.12
C VAL A 16 -9.85 -29.62 -20.62
N ILE A 17 -9.99 -29.32 -21.91
CA ILE A 17 -9.45 -28.07 -22.48
C ILE A 17 -10.14 -26.86 -21.88
N ILE A 18 -11.49 -26.87 -21.80
CA ILE A 18 -12.25 -25.77 -21.20
C ILE A 18 -11.84 -25.57 -19.73
N LEU A 19 -11.73 -26.65 -18.97
CA LEU A 19 -11.31 -26.58 -17.56
C LEU A 19 -9.88 -26.02 -17.42
N GLY A 20 -8.96 -26.44 -18.30
CA GLY A 20 -7.60 -25.92 -18.37
C GLY A 20 -7.55 -24.39 -18.63
N LEU A 21 -8.38 -23.91 -19.55
CA LEU A 21 -8.49 -22.48 -19.85
C LEU A 21 -9.04 -21.69 -18.66
N VAL A 22 -10.04 -22.22 -17.97
CA VAL A 22 -10.60 -21.59 -16.76
C VAL A 22 -9.54 -21.51 -15.65
N VAL A 23 -8.83 -22.60 -15.38
CA VAL A 23 -7.75 -22.63 -14.38
C VAL A 23 -6.65 -21.64 -14.74
N PHE A 24 -6.25 -21.59 -16.00
CA PHE A 24 -5.24 -20.62 -16.48
C PHE A 24 -5.70 -19.18 -16.30
N ALA A 25 -6.97 -18.87 -16.62
CA ALA A 25 -7.53 -17.53 -16.42
C ALA A 25 -7.55 -17.12 -14.94
N LEU A 26 -7.94 -18.04 -14.05
CA LEU A 26 -7.94 -17.83 -12.61
C LEU A 26 -6.51 -17.64 -12.07
N ALA A 27 -5.56 -18.46 -12.48
CA ALA A 27 -4.16 -18.33 -12.11
C ALA A 27 -3.58 -16.97 -12.51
N ARG A 28 -3.92 -16.48 -13.71
CA ARG A 28 -3.52 -15.15 -14.17
C ARG A 28 -4.13 -14.04 -13.31
N GLN A 29 -5.40 -14.15 -12.92
CA GLN A 29 -6.05 -13.17 -12.05
C GLN A 29 -5.41 -13.14 -10.66
N VAL A 30 -5.10 -14.31 -10.08
CA VAL A 30 -4.39 -14.41 -8.80
C VAL A 30 -3.00 -13.82 -8.89
N GLY A 31 -2.27 -14.03 -9.99
CA GLY A 31 -0.94 -13.43 -10.22
C GLY A 31 -0.98 -11.90 -10.20
N ILE A 32 -1.94 -11.29 -10.90
CA ILE A 32 -2.11 -9.83 -10.94
C ILE A 32 -2.50 -9.29 -9.55
N LEU A 33 -3.33 -10.01 -8.81
CA LEU A 33 -3.72 -9.62 -7.45
C LEU A 33 -2.53 -9.72 -6.49
N HIS A 34 -1.71 -10.76 -6.62
CA HIS A 34 -0.53 -10.96 -5.79
C HIS A 34 0.51 -9.86 -6.00
N GLU A 35 0.72 -9.42 -7.23
CA GLU A 35 1.63 -8.30 -7.57
C GLU A 35 1.16 -6.96 -6.96
N ARG A 36 -0.16 -6.77 -6.81
CA ARG A 36 -0.73 -5.57 -6.17
C ARG A 36 -0.72 -5.63 -4.63
N VAL A 37 -0.72 -6.81 -4.04
CA VAL A 37 -0.80 -7.02 -2.58
C VAL A 37 0.57 -7.35 -1.98
N ALA A 38 1.55 -7.80 -2.77
CA ALA A 38 2.90 -8.13 -2.30
C ALA A 38 3.59 -7.02 -1.48
N PRO A 39 3.40 -5.71 -1.78
CA PRO A 39 3.96 -4.66 -0.93
C PRO A 39 3.37 -4.59 0.48
N ALA A 40 2.12 -5.03 0.67
CA ALA A 40 1.45 -4.94 1.98
C ALA A 40 1.97 -5.95 3.02
N GLY A 41 2.46 -7.10 2.58
CA GLY A 41 3.05 -8.13 3.47
C GLY A 41 4.45 -7.79 3.96
N ALA A 42 5.20 -6.96 3.23
CA ALA A 42 6.53 -6.47 3.62
C ALA A 42 6.48 -5.39 4.71
N LEU A 43 5.29 -4.89 5.04
CA LEU A 43 5.09 -3.81 6.02
C LEU A 43 4.88 -4.30 7.46
N MET A 44 5.16 -5.57 7.76
CA MET A 44 5.28 -6.03 9.15
C MET A 44 6.77 -6.09 9.55
N PRO A 45 7.41 -4.96 9.91
CA PRO A 45 8.75 -5.02 10.48
C PRO A 45 8.65 -5.73 11.82
N THR A 46 9.27 -6.90 11.91
CA THR A 46 9.45 -7.62 13.18
C THR A 46 10.42 -6.91 14.12
N THR A 47 11.02 -5.82 13.66
CA THR A 47 12.10 -5.07 14.33
C THR A 47 11.80 -3.58 14.48
N GLY A 48 10.54 -3.18 14.60
CA GLY A 48 10.15 -1.79 14.88
C GLY A 48 10.20 -1.45 16.38
N PRO A 49 10.14 -0.16 16.73
CA PRO A 49 10.08 0.28 18.11
C PRO A 49 8.82 -0.27 18.80
N LYS A 50 8.95 -0.67 20.05
CA LYS A 50 7.83 -1.17 20.84
C LYS A 50 6.99 0.00 21.36
N VAL A 51 5.73 -0.30 21.65
CA VAL A 51 4.82 0.68 22.25
C VAL A 51 5.41 1.19 23.58
N GLY A 52 5.53 2.51 23.71
CA GLY A 52 6.14 3.16 24.87
C GLY A 52 7.66 3.32 24.81
N GLU A 53 8.30 2.83 23.74
CA GLU A 53 9.73 3.01 23.52
C GLU A 53 10.00 4.34 22.80
N LEU A 54 10.98 5.09 23.29
CA LEU A 54 11.41 6.32 22.65
C LEU A 54 12.21 5.98 21.39
N THR A 55 11.74 6.44 20.24
CA THR A 55 12.45 6.28 18.97
C THR A 55 13.59 7.29 18.84
N GLU A 56 14.65 6.93 18.13
CA GLU A 56 15.70 7.88 17.76
C GLU A 56 15.13 9.01 16.89
N ALA A 57 15.65 10.22 17.11
CA ALA A 57 15.28 11.37 16.28
C ALA A 57 15.96 11.27 14.91
N ALA A 58 15.18 11.33 13.84
CA ALA A 58 15.68 11.37 12.48
C ALA A 58 15.27 12.69 11.81
N GLU A 59 16.22 13.35 11.16
CA GLU A 59 15.95 14.55 10.38
C GLU A 59 15.74 14.19 8.90
N TYR A 60 14.63 14.65 8.34
CA TYR A 60 14.28 14.52 6.93
C TYR A 60 14.11 15.91 6.30
N ARG A 61 14.08 15.96 4.98
CA ARG A 61 13.70 17.16 4.23
C ARG A 61 12.33 16.97 3.60
N ASP A 62 11.45 17.95 3.80
CA ASP A 62 10.14 17.95 3.14
C ASP A 62 10.25 18.30 1.64
N LEU A 63 9.12 18.29 0.93
CA LEU A 63 9.02 18.62 -0.49
C LEU A 63 9.46 20.07 -0.81
N HIS A 64 9.54 20.94 0.20
CA HIS A 64 9.98 22.32 0.11
C HIS A 64 11.43 22.52 0.57
N GLY A 65 12.13 21.42 0.94
CA GLY A 65 13.51 21.44 1.44
C GLY A 65 13.67 21.84 2.90
N ARG A 66 12.57 22.03 3.66
CA ARG A 66 12.60 22.36 5.09
C ARG A 66 12.92 21.10 5.89
N LYS A 67 13.64 21.27 6.99
CA LYS A 67 13.94 20.19 7.91
C LYS A 67 12.71 19.81 8.72
N VAL A 68 12.41 18.51 8.75
CA VAL A 68 11.34 17.90 9.54
C VAL A 68 11.97 16.81 10.40
N GLN A 69 11.75 16.88 11.70
CA GLN A 69 12.19 15.86 12.64
C GLN A 69 11.06 14.87 12.90
N VAL A 70 11.39 13.58 12.84
CA VAL A 70 10.49 12.48 13.18
C VAL A 70 11.17 11.63 14.24
N GLY A 71 10.43 11.26 15.28
CA GLY A 71 10.99 10.53 16.43
C GLY A 71 11.67 11.45 17.45
N GLY A 72 12.24 10.84 18.48
CA GLY A 72 12.80 11.55 19.62
C GLY A 72 11.75 12.21 20.51
N ALA A 73 12.19 12.92 21.52
CA ALA A 73 11.33 13.84 22.28
C ALA A 73 11.12 15.09 21.42
N GLY A 74 9.95 15.21 20.79
CA GLY A 74 9.62 16.32 19.89
C GLY A 74 9.92 17.68 20.54
N GLY A 75 10.52 18.60 19.76
CA GLY A 75 10.99 19.89 20.26
C GLY A 75 9.88 20.80 20.79
N ASP A 76 8.63 20.58 20.44
CA ASP A 76 7.45 21.34 20.89
C ASP A 76 6.55 20.55 21.88
N GLY A 77 6.96 19.36 22.27
CA GLY A 77 6.23 18.51 23.23
C GLY A 77 4.93 17.89 22.68
N ARG A 78 4.60 18.13 21.41
CA ARG A 78 3.40 17.54 20.79
C ARG A 78 3.71 16.17 20.21
N PRO A 79 2.78 15.21 20.30
CA PRO A 79 2.94 13.93 19.62
C PRO A 79 3.01 14.11 18.10
N VAL A 80 3.75 13.24 17.43
CA VAL A 80 3.87 13.24 15.98
C VAL A 80 3.17 12.00 15.43
N LEU A 81 2.18 12.21 14.56
CA LEU A 81 1.53 11.17 13.79
C LEU A 81 2.18 11.10 12.40
N VAL A 82 2.82 10.00 12.09
CA VAL A 82 3.37 9.75 10.75
C VAL A 82 2.40 8.91 9.96
N MET A 83 1.90 9.46 8.85
CA MET A 83 1.02 8.75 7.95
C MET A 83 1.73 8.49 6.62
N TRP A 84 1.89 7.20 6.29
CA TRP A 84 2.45 6.79 5.01
C TRP A 84 1.41 6.92 3.90
N ILE A 85 1.74 7.67 2.86
CA ILE A 85 0.85 7.94 1.72
C ILE A 85 1.54 7.61 0.40
N SER A 86 0.73 7.28 -0.61
CA SER A 86 1.18 7.11 -1.99
C SER A 86 0.22 7.80 -2.95
N PRO A 87 0.72 8.49 -3.98
CA PRO A 87 -0.11 9.12 -5.01
C PRO A 87 -1.00 8.14 -5.78
N THR A 88 -0.62 6.87 -5.80
CA THR A 88 -1.36 5.80 -6.48
C THR A 88 -2.37 5.08 -5.58
N CYS A 89 -2.43 5.44 -4.31
CA CYS A 89 -3.32 4.81 -3.32
C CYS A 89 -4.65 5.57 -3.21
N PRO A 90 -5.77 5.04 -3.69
CA PRO A 90 -7.05 5.75 -3.63
C PRO A 90 -7.58 5.90 -2.20
N VAL A 91 -7.25 4.96 -1.31
CA VAL A 91 -7.64 5.00 0.10
C VAL A 91 -6.90 6.12 0.82
N CYS A 92 -5.62 6.36 0.50
CA CYS A 92 -4.83 7.41 1.11
C CYS A 92 -5.45 8.79 0.88
N LYS A 93 -5.91 9.06 -0.34
CA LYS A 93 -6.58 10.33 -0.67
C LYS A 93 -7.84 10.56 0.16
N GLY A 94 -8.62 9.51 0.42
CA GLY A 94 -9.83 9.58 1.26
C GLY A 94 -9.53 9.78 2.76
N LEU A 95 -8.37 9.30 3.24
CA LEU A 95 -8.00 9.39 4.66
C LEU A 95 -7.34 10.72 5.03
N VAL A 96 -6.73 11.44 4.09
CA VAL A 96 -6.03 12.70 4.37
C VAL A 96 -6.92 13.74 5.07
N PRO A 97 -8.14 14.04 4.61
CA PRO A 97 -8.99 15.02 5.30
C PRO A 97 -9.31 14.62 6.74
N THR A 98 -9.53 13.33 6.98
CA THR A 98 -9.78 12.80 8.33
C THR A 98 -8.55 12.93 9.22
N ALA A 99 -7.36 12.63 8.70
CA ALA A 99 -6.11 12.77 9.43
C ALA A 99 -5.81 14.23 9.79
N LEU A 100 -6.05 15.16 8.86
CA LEU A 100 -5.92 16.61 9.10
C LEU A 100 -6.88 17.10 10.16
N SER A 101 -8.15 16.68 10.11
CA SER A 101 -9.16 17.02 11.12
C SER A 101 -8.76 16.49 12.50
N LEU A 102 -8.33 15.23 12.59
CA LEU A 102 -7.86 14.62 13.84
C LEU A 102 -6.67 15.38 14.41
N ALA A 103 -5.66 15.66 13.59
CA ALA A 103 -4.46 16.37 14.01
C ALA A 103 -4.79 17.77 14.59
N GLY A 104 -5.74 18.47 13.98
CA GLY A 104 -6.21 19.77 14.48
C GLY A 104 -6.98 19.68 15.81
N HIS A 105 -7.79 18.64 16.00
CA HIS A 105 -8.56 18.47 17.26
C HIS A 105 -7.69 18.00 18.42
N GLU A 106 -6.76 17.08 18.17
CA GLU A 106 -5.94 16.47 19.20
C GLU A 106 -4.60 17.21 19.43
N ASN A 107 -4.36 18.32 18.73
CA ASN A 107 -3.11 19.09 18.80
C ASN A 107 -1.87 18.23 18.51
N ILE A 108 -1.95 17.40 17.47
CA ILE A 108 -0.92 16.47 17.03
C ILE A 108 -0.20 17.04 15.82
N ASN A 109 1.12 16.89 15.76
CA ASN A 109 1.89 17.19 14.55
C ASN A 109 1.69 16.07 13.52
N LEU A 110 1.11 16.36 12.37
CA LEU A 110 0.90 15.39 11.30
C LEU A 110 2.01 15.50 10.25
N VAL A 111 2.66 14.39 9.98
CA VAL A 111 3.70 14.26 8.96
C VAL A 111 3.27 13.21 7.94
N PHE A 112 3.14 13.60 6.68
CA PHE A 112 2.95 12.67 5.58
C PHE A 112 4.31 12.18 5.08
N ALA A 113 4.50 10.87 5.08
CA ALA A 113 5.70 10.21 4.58
C ALA A 113 5.39 9.43 3.30
N SER A 114 6.37 9.32 2.42
CA SER A 114 6.28 8.57 1.18
C SER A 114 7.59 7.87 0.86
N ASP A 115 7.57 6.94 -0.07
CA ASP A 115 8.72 6.18 -0.54
C ASP A 115 9.82 7.01 -1.25
N GLY A 116 9.51 8.28 -1.56
CA GLY A 116 10.46 9.20 -2.19
C GLY A 116 10.63 9.01 -3.69
N ASP A 117 10.07 7.96 -4.28
CA ASP A 117 10.07 7.79 -5.73
C ASP A 117 9.12 8.79 -6.39
N GLN A 118 9.51 9.33 -7.54
CA GLN A 118 8.69 10.21 -8.37
C GLN A 118 8.23 11.52 -7.69
N LEU A 119 9.20 12.31 -7.24
CA LEU A 119 9.01 13.57 -6.51
C LEU A 119 7.96 14.50 -7.15
N GLU A 120 7.90 14.58 -8.49
CA GLU A 120 6.93 15.41 -9.19
C GLU A 120 5.48 14.95 -9.03
N ARG A 121 5.26 13.62 -8.95
CA ARG A 121 3.93 13.09 -8.66
C ARG A 121 3.47 13.42 -7.24
N HIS A 122 4.39 13.40 -6.29
CA HIS A 122 4.08 13.77 -4.91
C HIS A 122 3.76 15.25 -4.78
N ARG A 123 4.48 16.12 -5.50
CA ARG A 123 4.17 17.56 -5.54
C ARG A 123 2.80 17.83 -6.14
N ALA A 124 2.46 17.19 -7.26
CA ALA A 124 1.13 17.29 -7.86
C ALA A 124 0.04 16.77 -6.91
N TYR A 125 0.29 15.63 -6.25
CA TYR A 125 -0.64 15.05 -5.30
C TYR A 125 -0.94 16.00 -4.11
N VAL A 126 0.07 16.66 -3.56
CA VAL A 126 -0.09 17.63 -2.45
C VAL A 126 -0.84 18.88 -2.90
N GLN A 127 -0.73 19.28 -4.17
CA GLN A 127 -1.50 20.41 -4.71
C GLN A 127 -2.98 20.09 -4.91
N ASP A 128 -3.31 18.80 -5.03
CA ASP A 128 -4.68 18.29 -5.21
C ASP A 128 -5.42 18.03 -3.87
N LEU A 129 -4.74 18.16 -2.73
CA LEU A 129 -5.28 17.95 -1.38
C LEU A 129 -5.82 19.24 -0.77
#